data_63a5e7c541d5025ce3e3d658a2e8b01a
#
_entry.id   63a5e7c541d5025ce3e3d658a2e8b01a
#
_cell.length_a   1.000
_cell.length_b   1.000
_cell.length_c   1.000
_cell.angle_alpha   90.00
_cell.angle_beta   90.00
_cell.angle_gamma   90.00
#
_symmetry.space_group_name_H-M   'P 1'
#
loop_
_entity.id
_entity.type
_entity.pdbx_description
1 polymer ?
#
loop_
_entity_poly.entity_id
_entity_poly.type
_entity_poly.pdbx_seq_one_letter_code
_entity_poly.pdbx_strand_id
1 'polypeptide(L)'
;ICTRATLSERGSCGQGCEYQEIGDGEPHSLRVKTHPERLPEFEDRFLGEQSVSADTIPKDFIVKRRDGLYAYQLASAIDDAQPHFTHIVRGADLLDSTYRQRWLQELLKLEAPAYGHVPVVLDEAGHKLSKQTGAAALDSHQPEDNLRVGLRHLGQVAPPRSARRVAEILSHAVEYWAVGK
;
A
#
# COMPACT_ATOMS: atom_id res chain seq x y z
N ILE A 1 -3.92 23.13 -17.35
CA ILE A 1 -3.06 21.99 -16.99
C ILE A 1 -2.39 22.36 -15.67
N CYS A 2 -2.77 21.66 -14.56
CA CYS A 2 -2.19 21.92 -13.26
C CYS A 2 -0.80 21.28 -13.16
N THR A 3 0.24 22.08 -12.98
CA THR A 3 1.58 21.61 -12.63
C THR A 3 1.67 21.35 -11.13
N ARG A 4 2.74 20.66 -10.68
CA ARG A 4 3.00 20.46 -9.25
C ARG A 4 3.13 21.80 -8.50
N ALA A 5 3.73 22.82 -9.13
CA ALA A 5 3.83 24.18 -8.61
C ALA A 5 2.44 24.81 -8.42
N THR A 6 1.59 24.73 -9.43
CA THR A 6 0.21 25.26 -9.37
C THR A 6 -0.62 24.59 -8.27
N LEU A 7 -0.39 23.29 -8.01
CA LEU A 7 -1.08 22.55 -6.95
C LEU A 7 -0.56 22.91 -5.56
N SER A 8 0.75 23.17 -5.40
CA SER A 8 1.32 23.60 -4.13
C SER A 8 0.85 25.00 -3.72
N GLU A 9 0.62 25.89 -4.68
CA GLU A 9 0.12 27.24 -4.44
C GLU A 9 -1.39 27.27 -4.12
N ARG A 10 -2.18 26.38 -4.74
CA ARG A 10 -3.66 26.40 -4.65
C ARG A 10 -4.23 25.32 -3.74
N GLY A 11 -3.42 24.43 -3.18
CA GLY A 11 -3.84 23.34 -2.29
C GLY A 11 -4.69 22.24 -2.95
N SER A 12 -5.24 22.48 -4.15
CA SER A 12 -6.03 21.50 -4.91
C SER A 12 -6.15 21.92 -6.38
N CYS A 13 -6.51 20.97 -7.22
CA CYS A 13 -6.98 21.29 -8.59
C CYS A 13 -8.24 22.14 -8.47
N GLY A 14 -8.16 23.42 -8.84
CA GLY A 14 -9.27 24.36 -8.71
C GLY A 14 -10.49 23.93 -9.55
N GLN A 15 -11.67 24.45 -9.18
CA GLN A 15 -12.88 24.35 -10.01
C GLN A 15 -12.56 24.87 -11.41
N GLY A 16 -12.76 24.02 -12.42
CA GLY A 16 -12.52 24.37 -13.83
C GLY A 16 -11.56 23.45 -14.59
N CYS A 17 -10.68 22.70 -13.91
CA CYS A 17 -9.87 21.68 -14.59
C CYS A 17 -10.71 20.55 -15.21
N GLU A 18 -11.92 20.33 -14.70
CA GLU A 18 -12.85 19.31 -15.19
C GLU A 18 -13.41 19.63 -16.58
N TYR A 19 -13.37 20.90 -16.95
CA TYR A 19 -13.98 21.43 -18.16
C TYR A 19 -12.96 22.00 -19.15
N GLN A 20 -11.65 21.79 -18.92
CA GLN A 20 -10.66 22.20 -19.89
C GLN A 20 -10.69 21.23 -21.07
N GLU A 21 -11.08 21.73 -22.22
CA GLU A 21 -10.85 21.04 -23.48
C GLU A 21 -9.34 20.89 -23.67
N ILE A 22 -8.90 19.65 -23.72
CA ILE A 22 -7.50 19.30 -23.99
C ILE A 22 -7.44 19.00 -25.49
N GLY A 23 -6.58 19.73 -26.19
CA GLY A 23 -6.34 19.50 -27.62
C GLY A 23 -5.87 18.05 -27.87
N ASP A 24 -6.30 17.49 -28.99
CA ASP A 24 -5.89 16.15 -29.41
C ASP A 24 -4.36 16.04 -29.43
N GLY A 25 -3.83 15.07 -28.69
CA GLY A 25 -2.38 14.82 -28.57
C GLY A 25 -1.65 15.70 -27.56
N GLU A 26 -2.31 16.62 -26.87
CA GLU A 26 -1.66 17.40 -25.82
C GLU A 26 -1.34 16.55 -24.58
N PRO A 27 -0.05 16.47 -24.15
CA PRO A 27 0.33 15.68 -22.97
C PRO A 27 -0.34 16.21 -21.70
N HIS A 28 -1.17 15.37 -21.07
CA HIS A 28 -1.89 15.71 -19.85
C HIS A 28 -1.88 14.57 -18.83
N SER A 29 -2.21 14.88 -17.60
CA SER A 29 -2.43 13.87 -16.56
C SER A 29 -3.91 13.73 -16.24
N LEU A 30 -4.37 12.51 -16.00
CA LEU A 30 -5.71 12.25 -15.48
C LEU A 30 -5.64 12.11 -13.96
N ARG A 31 -6.61 12.70 -13.28
CA ARG A 31 -6.75 12.65 -11.83
C ARG A 31 -8.14 12.17 -11.45
N VAL A 32 -8.22 11.45 -10.35
CA VAL A 32 -9.50 11.05 -9.74
C VAL A 32 -9.73 11.91 -8.51
N LYS A 33 -10.93 12.47 -8.38
CA LYS A 33 -11.37 13.14 -7.16
C LYS A 33 -11.69 12.11 -6.08
N THR A 34 -11.30 12.43 -4.87
CA THR A 34 -11.74 11.72 -3.68
C THR A 34 -12.93 12.44 -3.07
N HIS A 35 -13.83 11.67 -2.50
CA HIS A 35 -14.91 12.13 -1.68
C HIS A 35 -14.71 11.53 -0.29
N PRO A 36 -14.05 12.25 0.64
CA PRO A 36 -13.65 11.69 1.93
C PRO A 36 -14.81 11.02 2.68
N GLU A 37 -16.01 11.60 2.57
CA GLU A 37 -17.25 11.08 3.15
C GLU A 37 -17.76 9.77 2.51
N ARG A 38 -17.17 9.35 1.41
CA ARG A 38 -17.51 8.14 0.64
C ARG A 38 -16.35 7.16 0.52
N LEU A 39 -15.22 7.48 1.16
CA LEU A 39 -14.09 6.54 1.13
C LEU A 39 -14.46 5.26 1.87
N PRO A 40 -14.17 4.09 1.27
CA PRO A 40 -14.58 2.84 1.84
C PRO A 40 -13.83 2.55 3.15
N GLU A 41 -14.57 2.37 4.23
CA GLU A 41 -14.05 1.73 5.44
C GLU A 41 -13.77 0.27 5.15
N PHE A 42 -12.80 -0.32 5.83
CA PHE A 42 -12.52 -1.73 5.69
C PHE A 42 -11.91 -2.33 6.96
N GLU A 43 -12.13 -3.61 7.12
CA GLU A 43 -11.47 -4.39 8.16
C GLU A 43 -10.11 -4.89 7.64
N ASP A 44 -9.03 -4.42 8.26
CA ASP A 44 -7.70 -4.92 8.00
C ASP A 44 -7.42 -6.16 8.85
N ARG A 45 -6.80 -7.17 8.26
CA ARG A 45 -6.56 -8.47 8.91
C ARG A 45 -5.64 -8.38 10.13
N PHE A 46 -4.78 -7.37 10.21
CA PHE A 46 -3.82 -7.18 11.29
C PHE A 46 -4.12 -5.94 12.14
N LEU A 47 -4.62 -4.88 11.52
CA LEU A 47 -4.85 -3.59 12.18
C LEU A 47 -6.31 -3.39 12.63
N GLY A 48 -7.23 -4.32 12.27
CA GLY A 48 -8.65 -4.20 12.58
C GLY A 48 -9.38 -3.18 11.72
N GLU A 49 -10.44 -2.59 12.26
CA GLU A 49 -11.23 -1.60 11.53
C GLU A 49 -10.41 -0.38 11.15
N GLN A 50 -10.42 -0.05 9.86
CA GLN A 50 -9.71 1.08 9.29
C GLN A 50 -10.70 2.09 8.73
N SER A 51 -10.63 3.29 9.25
CA SER A 51 -11.31 4.47 8.74
C SER A 51 -10.29 5.56 8.44
N VAL A 52 -10.63 6.46 7.54
CA VAL A 52 -9.74 7.56 7.17
C VAL A 52 -10.38 8.90 7.50
N SER A 53 -9.58 9.79 8.09
CA SER A 53 -10.00 11.17 8.26
C SER A 53 -9.98 11.91 6.92
N ALA A 54 -11.01 12.71 6.68
CA ALA A 54 -11.12 13.56 5.50
C ALA A 54 -9.89 14.47 5.26
N ASP A 55 -9.18 14.81 6.34
CA ASP A 55 -8.03 15.73 6.29
C ASP A 55 -6.73 15.02 5.87
N THR A 56 -6.69 13.68 5.92
CA THR A 56 -5.47 12.92 5.65
C THR A 56 -5.37 12.45 4.20
N ILE A 57 -6.48 12.39 3.49
CA ILE A 57 -6.49 11.98 2.08
C ILE A 57 -6.50 13.19 1.15
N PRO A 58 -5.62 13.22 0.15
CA PRO A 58 -5.65 14.26 -0.87
C PRO A 58 -7.01 14.32 -1.56
N LYS A 59 -7.51 15.54 -1.83
CA LYS A 59 -8.78 15.77 -2.53
C LYS A 59 -8.83 15.15 -3.94
N ASP A 60 -7.69 14.86 -4.51
CA ASP A 60 -7.54 14.16 -5.77
C ASP A 60 -6.15 13.51 -5.88
N PHE A 61 -5.99 12.55 -6.78
CA PHE A 61 -4.70 11.93 -7.07
C PHE A 61 -4.58 11.49 -8.53
N ILE A 62 -3.34 11.40 -9.02
CA ILE A 62 -3.06 11.05 -10.41
C ILE A 62 -3.30 9.55 -10.63
N VAL A 63 -4.02 9.22 -11.72
CA VAL A 63 -4.23 7.84 -12.21
C VAL A 63 -3.53 7.59 -13.55
N LYS A 64 -3.32 8.63 -14.37
CA LYS A 64 -2.50 8.56 -15.57
C LYS A 64 -1.56 9.77 -15.59
N ARG A 65 -0.29 9.51 -15.82
CA ARG A 65 0.76 10.53 -15.87
C ARG A 65 0.78 11.23 -17.22
N ARG A 66 1.39 12.40 -17.24
CA ARG A 66 1.55 13.20 -18.46
C ARG A 66 2.37 12.48 -19.55
N ASP A 67 3.28 11.59 -19.16
CA ASP A 67 4.09 10.75 -20.05
C ASP A 67 3.31 9.53 -20.61
N GLY A 68 2.02 9.43 -20.33
CA GLY A 68 1.14 8.37 -20.80
C GLY A 68 1.10 7.13 -19.92
N LEU A 69 2.00 7.00 -18.93
CA LEU A 69 2.04 5.86 -18.02
C LEU A 69 0.93 5.93 -16.96
N TYR A 70 0.37 4.80 -16.63
CA TYR A 70 -0.56 4.70 -15.50
C TYR A 70 0.17 4.82 -14.18
N ALA A 71 -0.48 5.50 -13.23
CA ALA A 71 0.08 5.68 -11.89
C ALA A 71 -0.10 4.40 -11.06
N TYR A 72 0.79 4.21 -10.09
CA TYR A 72 0.80 3.06 -9.18
C TYR A 72 -0.58 2.76 -8.57
N GLN A 73 -1.31 3.79 -8.14
CA GLN A 73 -2.60 3.61 -7.49
C GLN A 73 -3.62 2.92 -8.40
N LEU A 74 -3.66 3.27 -9.69
CA LEU A 74 -4.58 2.64 -10.64
C LEU A 74 -4.10 1.24 -11.03
N ALA A 75 -2.81 1.07 -11.34
CA ALA A 75 -2.26 -0.23 -11.71
C ALA A 75 -2.49 -1.25 -10.59
N SER A 76 -2.11 -0.90 -9.35
CA SER A 76 -2.29 -1.77 -8.20
C SER A 76 -3.76 -2.08 -7.91
N ALA A 77 -4.67 -1.09 -8.03
CA ALA A 77 -6.09 -1.32 -7.80
C ALA A 77 -6.69 -2.37 -8.75
N ILE A 78 -6.24 -2.38 -10.01
CA ILE A 78 -6.70 -3.33 -11.03
C ILE A 78 -6.03 -4.68 -10.85
N ASP A 79 -4.71 -4.70 -10.62
CA ASP A 79 -3.95 -5.93 -10.45
C ASP A 79 -4.40 -6.71 -9.21
N ASP A 80 -4.58 -6.01 -8.08
CA ASP A 80 -5.02 -6.60 -6.80
C ASP A 80 -6.46 -7.13 -6.87
N ALA A 81 -7.31 -6.60 -7.76
CA ALA A 81 -8.69 -7.02 -7.94
C ALA A 81 -8.89 -8.21 -8.89
N GLN A 82 -7.81 -8.87 -9.33
CA GLN A 82 -7.94 -10.06 -10.17
C GLN A 82 -8.57 -11.22 -9.38
N PRO A 83 -9.47 -12.02 -9.96
CA PRO A 83 -10.28 -13.01 -9.24
C PRO A 83 -9.50 -14.08 -8.45
N HIS A 84 -8.23 -14.28 -8.76
CA HIS A 84 -7.38 -15.24 -8.07
C HIS A 84 -6.65 -14.66 -6.85
N PHE A 85 -6.71 -13.33 -6.62
CA PHE A 85 -6.17 -12.69 -5.43
C PHE A 85 -7.28 -12.46 -4.41
N THR A 86 -7.31 -13.27 -3.38
CA THR A 86 -8.27 -13.15 -2.29
C THR A 86 -7.80 -12.26 -1.16
N HIS A 87 -6.46 -12.17 -0.97
CA HIS A 87 -5.82 -11.43 0.11
C HIS A 87 -4.58 -10.71 -0.40
N ILE A 88 -4.40 -9.47 0.03
CA ILE A 88 -3.19 -8.66 -0.21
C ILE A 88 -2.55 -8.35 1.14
N VAL A 89 -1.35 -8.89 1.37
CA VAL A 89 -0.56 -8.61 2.58
C VAL A 89 0.64 -7.74 2.20
N ARG A 90 0.79 -6.61 2.90
CA ARG A 90 1.85 -5.63 2.59
C ARG A 90 2.25 -4.81 3.81
N GLY A 91 3.25 -3.95 3.69
CA GLY A 91 3.68 -3.07 4.78
C GLY A 91 2.66 -2.00 5.12
N ALA A 92 2.56 -1.63 6.40
CA ALA A 92 1.62 -0.62 6.91
C ALA A 92 1.89 0.80 6.35
N ASP A 93 3.06 1.04 5.77
CA ASP A 93 3.36 2.26 5.04
C ASP A 93 2.54 2.44 3.74
N LEU A 94 1.86 1.39 3.29
CA LEU A 94 0.94 1.43 2.16
C LEU A 94 -0.54 1.57 2.56
N LEU A 95 -0.84 1.76 3.83
CA LEU A 95 -2.23 1.90 4.31
C LEU A 95 -2.96 3.05 3.62
N ASP A 96 -2.33 4.22 3.51
CA ASP A 96 -2.88 5.36 2.77
C ASP A 96 -3.15 5.06 1.30
N SER A 97 -2.32 4.21 0.69
CA SER A 97 -2.54 3.77 -0.69
C SER A 97 -3.75 2.86 -0.81
N THR A 98 -4.04 2.06 0.22
CA THR A 98 -5.18 1.15 0.25
C THR A 98 -6.50 1.89 0.11
N TYR A 99 -6.70 3.00 0.79
CA TYR A 99 -7.91 3.81 0.65
C TYR A 99 -8.13 4.29 -0.77
N ARG A 100 -7.05 4.79 -1.43
CA ARG A 100 -7.11 5.26 -2.81
C ARG A 100 -7.40 4.13 -3.80
N GLN A 101 -6.80 2.96 -3.56
CA GLN A 101 -6.99 1.78 -4.39
C GLN A 101 -8.40 1.22 -4.23
N ARG A 102 -8.91 1.11 -3.00
CA ARG A 102 -10.29 0.71 -2.74
C ARG A 102 -11.31 1.69 -3.33
N TRP A 103 -11.03 2.99 -3.27
CA TRP A 103 -11.85 3.99 -3.95
C TRP A 103 -11.90 3.77 -5.46
N LEU A 104 -10.75 3.46 -6.08
CA LEU A 104 -10.71 3.11 -7.50
C LEU A 104 -11.45 1.81 -7.81
N GLN A 105 -11.31 0.79 -6.97
CA GLN A 105 -12.02 -0.48 -7.12
C GLN A 105 -13.54 -0.27 -7.06
N GLU A 106 -14.04 0.55 -6.13
CA GLU A 106 -15.46 0.91 -6.05
C GLU A 106 -15.94 1.64 -7.31
N LEU A 107 -15.21 2.68 -7.75
CA LEU A 107 -15.54 3.43 -8.96
C LEU A 107 -15.55 2.56 -10.22
N LEU A 108 -14.64 1.61 -10.31
CA LEU A 108 -14.51 0.67 -11.42
C LEU A 108 -15.42 -0.55 -11.27
N LYS A 109 -16.16 -0.68 -10.17
CA LYS A 109 -17.02 -1.83 -9.82
C LYS A 109 -16.24 -3.15 -9.81
N LEU A 110 -15.00 -3.10 -9.30
CA LEU A 110 -14.17 -4.27 -9.10
C LEU A 110 -14.37 -4.82 -7.68
N GLU A 111 -14.29 -6.12 -7.53
CA GLU A 111 -14.31 -6.77 -6.22
C GLU A 111 -12.96 -6.53 -5.52
N ALA A 112 -12.99 -5.94 -4.33
CA ALA A 112 -11.79 -5.67 -3.57
C ALA A 112 -11.35 -6.91 -2.78
N PRO A 113 -10.04 -7.27 -2.79
CA PRO A 113 -9.52 -8.34 -1.94
C PRO A 113 -9.55 -7.92 -0.46
N ALA A 114 -9.38 -8.90 0.44
CA ALA A 114 -9.10 -8.62 1.84
C ALA A 114 -7.67 -8.06 1.98
N TYR A 115 -7.49 -7.03 2.80
CA TYR A 115 -6.18 -6.43 3.04
C TYR A 115 -5.64 -6.78 4.43
N GLY A 116 -4.33 -6.89 4.53
CA GLY A 116 -3.62 -7.04 5.79
C GLY A 116 -2.33 -6.23 5.75
N HIS A 117 -2.17 -5.30 6.70
CA HIS A 117 -1.00 -4.44 6.80
C HIS A 117 -0.15 -4.84 7.99
N VAL A 118 1.08 -5.27 7.70
CA VAL A 118 2.07 -5.66 8.72
C VAL A 118 3.01 -4.50 9.04
N PRO A 119 3.53 -4.42 10.28
CA PRO A 119 4.46 -3.36 10.65
C PRO A 119 5.70 -3.36 9.75
N VAL A 120 6.19 -2.18 9.40
CA VAL A 120 7.47 -2.03 8.69
C VAL A 120 8.63 -2.03 9.68
N VAL A 121 9.79 -2.51 9.24
CA VAL A 121 11.00 -2.48 10.06
C VAL A 121 11.54 -1.07 10.11
N LEU A 122 11.80 -0.57 11.31
CA LEU A 122 12.34 0.76 11.57
C LEU A 122 13.80 0.66 12.04
N ASP A 123 14.56 1.73 11.80
CA ASP A 123 15.86 1.93 12.43
C ASP A 123 15.73 2.45 13.87
N GLU A 124 16.86 2.67 14.55
CA GLU A 124 16.87 3.18 15.93
C GLU A 124 16.30 4.61 16.06
N ALA A 125 16.27 5.37 14.96
CA ALA A 125 15.69 6.70 14.91
C ALA A 125 14.19 6.71 14.53
N GLY A 126 13.60 5.51 14.31
CA GLY A 126 12.19 5.36 13.93
C GLY A 126 11.91 5.55 12.44
N HIS A 127 12.92 5.62 11.59
CA HIS A 127 12.73 5.69 10.14
C HIS A 127 12.63 4.29 9.53
N LYS A 128 11.77 4.15 8.51
CA LYS A 128 11.65 2.90 7.77
C LYS A 128 12.99 2.49 7.15
N LEU A 129 13.40 1.25 7.40
CA LEU A 129 14.57 0.68 6.71
C LEU A 129 14.31 0.63 5.21
N SER A 130 15.21 1.23 4.44
CA SER A 130 15.13 1.28 2.99
C SER A 130 16.53 1.33 2.36
N LYS A 131 16.61 1.06 1.07
CA LYS A 131 17.87 1.25 0.31
C LYS A 131 18.35 2.70 0.38
N GLN A 132 17.46 3.68 0.47
CA GLN A 132 17.79 5.10 0.56
C GLN A 132 18.38 5.47 1.93
N THR A 133 18.02 4.77 2.99
CA THR A 133 18.59 4.95 4.33
C THR A 133 19.84 4.10 4.58
N GLY A 134 20.36 3.42 3.56
CA GLY A 134 21.57 2.60 3.66
C GLY A 134 21.34 1.30 4.45
N ALA A 135 20.11 0.82 4.53
CA ALA A 135 19.81 -0.44 5.20
C ALA A 135 20.60 -1.61 4.58
N ALA A 136 21.18 -2.46 5.43
CA ALA A 136 21.88 -3.66 5.00
C ALA A 136 20.91 -4.58 4.24
N ALA A 137 21.39 -5.18 3.16
CA ALA A 137 20.63 -6.21 2.46
C ALA A 137 20.49 -7.46 3.33
N LEU A 138 19.42 -8.21 3.12
CA LEU A 138 19.28 -9.54 3.72
C LEU A 138 20.41 -10.45 3.22
N ASP A 139 21.02 -11.19 4.16
CA ASP A 139 22.05 -12.18 3.80
C ASP A 139 21.36 -13.43 3.24
N SER A 140 21.45 -13.64 1.93
CA SER A 140 20.88 -14.81 1.25
C SER A 140 21.51 -16.14 1.68
N HIS A 141 22.67 -16.13 2.35
CA HIS A 141 23.35 -17.32 2.88
C HIS A 141 22.84 -17.71 4.27
N GLN A 142 21.99 -16.88 4.90
CA GLN A 142 21.43 -17.13 6.24
C GLN A 142 19.87 -17.03 6.23
N PRO A 143 19.18 -17.79 5.37
CA PRO A 143 17.74 -17.68 5.21
C PRO A 143 16.97 -18.08 6.48
N GLU A 144 17.49 -19.01 7.27
CA GLU A 144 16.89 -19.44 8.54
C GLU A 144 16.91 -18.32 9.57
N ASP A 145 18.03 -17.59 9.69
CA ASP A 145 18.15 -16.46 10.61
C ASP A 145 17.30 -15.29 10.16
N ASN A 146 17.26 -14.99 8.85
CA ASN A 146 16.37 -13.98 8.29
C ASN A 146 14.90 -14.27 8.62
N LEU A 147 14.44 -15.52 8.49
CA LEU A 147 13.08 -15.93 8.84
C LEU A 147 12.79 -15.76 10.34
N ARG A 148 13.72 -16.15 11.21
CA ARG A 148 13.57 -15.98 12.67
C ARG A 148 13.48 -14.52 13.06
N VAL A 149 14.27 -13.64 12.44
CA VAL A 149 14.21 -12.20 12.65
C VAL A 149 12.87 -11.64 12.17
N GLY A 150 12.41 -12.03 10.98
CA GLY A 150 11.11 -11.62 10.44
C GLY A 150 9.94 -12.06 11.31
N LEU A 151 9.90 -13.31 11.75
CA LEU A 151 8.85 -13.82 12.65
C LEU A 151 8.83 -13.09 13.99
N ARG A 152 9.98 -12.77 14.55
CA ARG A 152 10.09 -11.97 15.79
C ARG A 152 9.55 -10.56 15.57
N HIS A 153 9.91 -9.92 14.46
CA HIS A 153 9.41 -8.60 14.10
C HIS A 153 7.88 -8.58 13.99
N LEU A 154 7.30 -9.64 13.44
CA LEU A 154 5.85 -9.82 13.31
C LEU A 154 5.19 -10.30 14.62
N GLY A 155 5.91 -10.36 15.74
CA GLY A 155 5.36 -10.80 17.02
C GLY A 155 4.93 -12.26 17.07
N GLN A 156 5.42 -13.09 16.14
CA GLN A 156 5.02 -14.49 16.04
C GLN A 156 5.80 -15.39 17.02
N VAL A 157 5.23 -16.56 17.30
CA VAL A 157 5.87 -17.56 18.18
C VAL A 157 7.20 -17.99 17.58
N ALA A 158 8.27 -17.91 18.39
CA ALA A 158 9.60 -18.26 17.92
C ALA A 158 9.70 -19.77 17.62
N PRO A 159 10.19 -20.15 16.43
CA PRO A 159 10.44 -21.55 16.12
C PRO A 159 11.47 -22.17 17.07
N PRO A 160 11.32 -23.45 17.46
CA PRO A 160 12.27 -24.11 18.37
C PRO A 160 13.68 -24.14 17.75
N ARG A 161 14.70 -24.21 18.61
CA ARG A 161 16.11 -24.25 18.15
C ARG A 161 16.44 -25.51 17.34
N SER A 162 15.64 -26.55 17.48
CA SER A 162 15.75 -27.79 16.68
C SER A 162 15.31 -27.61 15.21
N ALA A 163 14.45 -26.65 14.91
CA ALA A 163 14.07 -26.31 13.54
C ALA A 163 15.24 -25.59 12.84
N ARG A 164 16.04 -26.34 12.10
CA ARG A 164 17.27 -25.85 11.46
C ARG A 164 17.15 -25.60 9.97
N ARG A 165 16.04 -26.02 9.35
CA ARG A 165 15.77 -25.84 7.93
C ARG A 165 14.65 -24.84 7.72
N VAL A 166 14.72 -24.08 6.63
CA VAL A 166 13.69 -23.12 6.22
C VAL A 166 12.28 -23.74 6.28
N ALA A 167 12.10 -24.94 5.72
CA ALA A 167 10.81 -25.63 5.73
C ALA A 167 10.28 -25.91 7.14
N GLU A 168 11.13 -26.29 8.09
CA GLU A 168 10.74 -26.55 9.48
C GLU A 168 10.31 -25.26 10.20
N ILE A 169 11.02 -24.15 9.92
CA ILE A 169 10.70 -22.83 10.47
C ILE A 169 9.35 -22.34 9.92
N LEU A 170 9.13 -22.49 8.61
CA LEU A 170 7.88 -22.10 7.97
C LEU A 170 6.71 -22.97 8.42
N SER A 171 6.88 -24.29 8.54
CA SER A 171 5.84 -25.19 9.05
C SER A 171 5.42 -24.80 10.47
N HIS A 172 6.39 -24.52 11.33
CA HIS A 172 6.11 -24.03 12.69
C HIS A 172 5.37 -22.67 12.65
N ALA A 173 5.82 -21.74 11.81
CA ALA A 173 5.18 -20.44 11.68
C ALA A 173 3.72 -20.56 11.23
N VAL A 174 3.40 -21.43 10.28
CA VAL A 174 2.03 -21.68 9.81
C VAL A 174 1.17 -22.30 10.91
N GLU A 175 1.69 -23.29 11.63
CA GLU A 175 0.97 -24.00 12.70
C GLU A 175 0.62 -23.09 13.88
N TYR A 176 1.52 -22.18 14.25
CA TYR A 176 1.38 -21.31 15.44
C TYR A 176 1.14 -19.83 15.08
N TRP A 177 0.69 -19.54 13.85
CA TRP A 177 0.44 -18.18 13.44
C TRP A 177 -0.69 -17.54 14.24
N ALA A 178 -0.40 -16.41 14.89
CA ALA A 178 -1.39 -15.60 15.58
C ALA A 178 -1.66 -14.32 14.81
N VAL A 179 -2.92 -14.10 14.41
CA VAL A 179 -3.39 -12.85 13.81
C VAL A 179 -3.75 -11.90 14.95
N GLY A 180 -3.16 -10.70 14.93
CA GLY A 180 -3.55 -9.59 15.82
C GLY A 180 -3.15 -9.79 17.30
N LYS A 181 -1.87 -9.62 17.58
CA LYS A 181 -1.42 -9.19 18.91
C LYS A 181 -0.80 -7.81 18.82
#